data_b340e237cf763d01ae0187137de01b1b
#
_entry.id   b340e237cf763d01ae0187137de01b1b
#
_cell.length_a   1.000
_cell.length_b   1.000
_cell.length_c   1.000
_cell.angle_alpha   90.00
_cell.angle_beta   90.00
_cell.angle_gamma   90.00
#
_symmetry.space_group_name_H-M   'P 1'
#
loop_
_entity.id
_entity.type
_entity.pdbx_description
1 polymer ?
#
loop_
_entity_poly.entity_id
_entity_poly.type
_entity_poly.pdbx_seq_one_letter_code
_entity_poly.pdbx_strand_id
1 'polypeptide(L)'
;MLKPDYKVAKDRTKVEIKYQNVDEKIKNIYKGKKYFLRTYGCQMNVHDSEAIASYLEKLGFTKTDVLEQSDIVVLNTCAIRENAHDKVFGYLGRCKHLKKEKKDLIIVLMGCMAGQEDVVEEIEKNHKYVDIVVGPNNLFDLPHLLIEKLNKQNILVHSNSDVVPEGFDYKRDSKVSAWVNVMFGCDKFCTYCIVPFTRGRERSRKMEAIVEECKCLVDSGYKEITLLGQNVNAYGTDLNLGYDFADLLENVAKLGIPRLRFVTSHPWNFTDKMIDVIAKYENVMPYIHLPIQSGSDKILKKMNRKYTKEEYITLFNKMKERIPNVCITTDIIVGFPGETNEDFEETLDIVNKLKYDGAYTFIYSERKGTASSFMKDDVTIKEKEDRLHRLNEIVNKYSKESNEKMLNKVVPVLLIGESEKDKTKCYGYTDTMKLVNVDCDKKEIGNIVNVKITDAKSFSLDGKVIK
;
A
#
# COMPACT_ATOMS: atom_id res chain seq x y z
N MET A 1 -4.87 -26.49 9.95
CA MET A 1 -3.98 -25.37 9.54
C MET A 1 -4.00 -25.27 8.03
N LEU A 2 -4.20 -24.06 7.50
CA LEU A 2 -4.06 -23.73 6.09
C LEU A 2 -2.72 -22.99 5.93
N LYS A 3 -1.78 -23.55 5.19
CA LYS A 3 -0.46 -22.96 4.94
C LYS A 3 -0.40 -22.38 3.53
N PRO A 4 0.40 -21.33 3.29
CA PRO A 4 0.66 -20.84 1.95
C PRO A 4 1.36 -21.91 1.11
N ASP A 5 1.02 -21.98 -0.18
CA ASP A 5 1.66 -22.87 -1.16
C ASP A 5 1.79 -22.12 -2.48
N TYR A 6 3.04 -21.85 -2.88
CA TYR A 6 3.34 -21.13 -4.11
C TYR A 6 2.95 -21.89 -5.38
N LYS A 7 2.89 -23.25 -5.34
CA LYS A 7 2.53 -24.07 -6.50
C LYS A 7 1.06 -23.87 -6.89
N VAL A 8 0.19 -23.76 -5.88
CA VAL A 8 -1.26 -23.58 -6.11
C VAL A 8 -1.70 -22.13 -6.18
N ALA A 9 -0.81 -21.17 -5.96
CA ALA A 9 -1.16 -19.75 -5.96
C ALA A 9 -1.73 -19.26 -7.30
N LYS A 10 -1.34 -19.89 -8.42
CA LYS A 10 -1.84 -19.59 -9.78
C LYS A 10 -3.20 -20.19 -10.09
N ASP A 11 -3.59 -21.25 -9.39
CA ASP A 11 -4.77 -22.07 -9.73
C ASP A 11 -6.03 -21.67 -8.95
N ARG A 12 -5.94 -20.64 -8.11
CA ARG A 12 -7.05 -20.16 -7.31
C ARG A 12 -8.11 -19.53 -8.20
N THR A 13 -9.29 -20.13 -8.26
CA THR A 13 -10.39 -19.71 -9.12
C THR A 13 -11.69 -19.40 -8.36
N LYS A 14 -11.81 -19.84 -7.09
CA LYS A 14 -13.02 -19.61 -6.30
C LYS A 14 -12.89 -18.29 -5.52
N VAL A 15 -13.91 -17.45 -5.63
CA VAL A 15 -14.05 -16.23 -4.85
C VAL A 15 -15.22 -16.43 -3.88
N GLU A 16 -14.94 -16.27 -2.59
CA GLU A 16 -15.94 -16.28 -1.53
C GLU A 16 -16.04 -14.89 -0.91
N ILE A 17 -17.24 -14.33 -0.85
CA ILE A 17 -17.46 -13.07 -0.13
C ILE A 17 -17.79 -13.43 1.31
N LYS A 18 -16.97 -12.96 2.25
CA LYS A 18 -17.22 -13.10 3.68
C LYS A 18 -17.50 -11.75 4.31
N TYR A 19 -18.61 -11.69 5.04
CA TYR A 19 -18.98 -10.51 5.79
C TYR A 19 -18.38 -10.56 7.19
N GLN A 20 -17.98 -9.38 7.68
CA GLN A 20 -17.54 -9.27 9.07
C GLN A 20 -18.69 -9.64 10.01
N ASN A 21 -18.52 -10.71 10.73
CA ASN A 21 -19.43 -11.08 11.80
C ASN A 21 -18.62 -11.55 13.02
N VAL A 22 -18.71 -10.80 14.12
CA VAL A 22 -18.21 -11.27 15.41
C VAL A 22 -19.42 -11.80 16.16
N ASP A 23 -19.45 -13.12 16.41
CA ASP A 23 -20.53 -13.78 17.15
C ASP A 23 -20.74 -13.03 18.47
N GLU A 24 -21.98 -12.71 18.78
CA GLU A 24 -22.35 -12.05 20.04
C GLU A 24 -21.80 -12.79 21.28
N LYS A 25 -21.67 -14.12 21.20
CA LYS A 25 -21.12 -14.96 22.28
C LYS A 25 -19.65 -14.69 22.62
N ILE A 26 -18.91 -14.14 21.63
CA ILE A 26 -17.46 -13.86 21.81
C ILE A 26 -17.15 -12.37 21.99
N LYS A 27 -18.17 -11.52 21.91
CA LYS A 27 -18.01 -10.09 22.22
C LYS A 27 -17.55 -9.93 23.69
N ASN A 28 -16.60 -9.04 23.89
CA ASN A 28 -16.06 -8.67 25.20
C ASN A 28 -15.43 -9.81 26.02
N ILE A 29 -15.13 -10.98 25.44
CA ILE A 29 -14.48 -12.10 26.18
C ILE A 29 -13.09 -11.73 26.72
N TYR A 30 -12.44 -10.73 26.13
CA TYR A 30 -11.13 -10.20 26.53
C TYR A 30 -11.24 -8.85 27.25
N LYS A 31 -12.39 -8.53 27.85
CA LYS A 31 -12.60 -7.27 28.58
C LYS A 31 -11.50 -7.06 29.65
N GLY A 32 -10.89 -5.88 29.62
CA GLY A 32 -9.79 -5.51 30.51
C GLY A 32 -8.40 -5.90 30.03
N LYS A 33 -8.30 -6.61 28.90
CA LYS A 33 -7.03 -6.94 28.23
C LYS A 33 -6.62 -5.84 27.24
N LYS A 34 -5.31 -5.73 26.98
CA LYS A 34 -4.74 -4.71 26.10
C LYS A 34 -4.10 -5.33 24.85
N TYR A 35 -4.29 -4.67 23.69
CA TYR A 35 -3.58 -5.04 22.48
C TYR A 35 -2.54 -4.00 22.07
N PHE A 36 -1.40 -4.48 21.61
CA PHE A 36 -0.38 -3.70 20.93
C PHE A 36 -0.38 -4.10 19.45
N LEU A 37 -0.60 -3.13 18.55
CA LEU A 37 -0.64 -3.36 17.11
C LEU A 37 0.45 -2.53 16.44
N ARG A 38 1.32 -3.18 15.69
CA ARG A 38 2.37 -2.54 14.91
C ARG A 38 2.32 -2.95 13.44
N THR A 39 2.25 -1.94 12.58
CA THR A 39 2.15 -2.14 11.14
C THR A 39 3.50 -1.85 10.48
N TYR A 40 3.96 -2.80 9.67
CA TYR A 40 5.11 -2.66 8.79
C TYR A 40 4.62 -2.87 7.37
N GLY A 41 4.70 -1.83 6.52
CA GLY A 41 4.33 -2.06 5.12
C GLY A 41 3.71 -0.90 4.39
N CYS A 42 2.85 -1.23 3.42
CA CYS A 42 2.18 -0.30 2.54
C CYS A 42 0.81 0.15 3.12
N GLN A 43 0.14 1.03 2.39
CA GLN A 43 -1.18 1.55 2.74
C GLN A 43 -2.23 0.45 2.95
N MET A 44 -2.12 -0.64 2.19
CA MET A 44 -3.00 -1.80 2.38
C MET A 44 -2.81 -2.47 3.74
N ASN A 45 -1.56 -2.59 4.23
CA ASN A 45 -1.32 -3.10 5.58
C ASN A 45 -1.87 -2.14 6.65
N VAL A 46 -1.83 -0.82 6.41
CA VAL A 46 -2.46 0.15 7.32
C VAL A 46 -3.97 -0.08 7.37
N HIS A 47 -4.62 -0.16 6.22
CA HIS A 47 -6.05 -0.45 6.15
C HIS A 47 -6.42 -1.82 6.76
N ASP A 48 -5.62 -2.87 6.51
CA ASP A 48 -5.79 -4.17 7.17
C ASP A 48 -5.70 -4.03 8.70
N SER A 49 -4.79 -3.18 9.22
CA SER A 49 -4.65 -2.92 10.66
C SER A 49 -5.84 -2.18 11.26
N GLU A 50 -6.50 -1.30 10.52
CA GLU A 50 -7.75 -0.65 10.96
C GLU A 50 -8.88 -1.69 11.17
N ALA A 51 -8.97 -2.69 10.28
CA ALA A 51 -9.90 -3.80 10.41
C ALA A 51 -9.57 -4.68 11.64
N ILE A 52 -8.29 -4.99 11.84
CA ILE A 52 -7.79 -5.77 12.98
C ILE A 52 -8.10 -5.07 14.30
N ALA A 53 -7.82 -3.78 14.38
CA ALA A 53 -8.10 -2.98 15.58
C ALA A 53 -9.61 -3.02 15.92
N SER A 54 -10.49 -2.89 14.92
CA SER A 54 -11.92 -3.03 15.11
C SER A 54 -12.31 -4.39 15.68
N TYR A 55 -11.73 -5.49 15.14
CA TYR A 55 -11.97 -6.83 15.68
C TYR A 55 -11.54 -6.98 17.14
N LEU A 56 -10.33 -6.53 17.46
CA LEU A 56 -9.81 -6.64 18.82
C LEU A 56 -10.65 -5.84 19.83
N GLU A 57 -11.09 -4.64 19.43
CA GLU A 57 -11.98 -3.83 20.28
C GLU A 57 -13.36 -4.47 20.47
N LYS A 58 -13.95 -5.11 19.42
CA LYS A 58 -15.19 -5.89 19.56
C LYS A 58 -15.05 -7.10 20.49
N LEU A 59 -13.86 -7.69 20.56
CA LEU A 59 -13.54 -8.76 21.51
C LEU A 59 -13.29 -8.23 22.94
N GLY A 60 -13.25 -6.91 23.14
CA GLY A 60 -13.10 -6.28 24.47
C GLY A 60 -11.67 -5.83 24.79
N PHE A 61 -10.71 -5.97 23.90
CA PHE A 61 -9.39 -5.41 24.10
C PHE A 61 -9.39 -3.89 24.03
N THR A 62 -8.45 -3.26 24.72
CA THR A 62 -8.15 -1.82 24.60
C THR A 62 -6.76 -1.60 24.01
N LYS A 63 -6.60 -0.58 23.15
CA LYS A 63 -5.29 -0.26 22.54
C LYS A 63 -4.28 0.21 23.59
N THR A 64 -3.03 -0.20 23.43
CA THR A 64 -1.88 0.35 24.15
C THR A 64 -0.71 0.58 23.19
N ASP A 65 0.03 1.67 23.40
CA ASP A 65 1.26 1.96 22.64
C ASP A 65 2.52 1.45 23.38
N VAL A 66 2.34 0.86 24.57
CA VAL A 66 3.41 0.31 25.39
C VAL A 66 3.39 -1.22 25.31
N LEU A 67 4.44 -1.79 24.68
CA LEU A 67 4.55 -3.23 24.43
C LEU A 67 4.41 -4.06 25.70
N GLU A 68 5.06 -3.64 26.77
CA GLU A 68 5.13 -4.33 28.06
C GLU A 68 3.76 -4.42 28.78
N GLN A 69 2.83 -3.52 28.42
CA GLN A 69 1.47 -3.53 28.97
C GLN A 69 0.49 -4.42 28.19
N SER A 70 0.90 -4.92 27.03
CA SER A 70 0.00 -5.69 26.15
C SER A 70 -0.24 -7.11 26.63
N ASP A 71 -1.42 -7.63 26.39
CA ASP A 71 -1.80 -9.06 26.57
C ASP A 71 -1.82 -9.79 25.23
N ILE A 72 -1.93 -9.05 24.12
CA ILE A 72 -1.76 -9.52 22.75
C ILE A 72 -0.91 -8.54 21.96
N VAL A 73 0.05 -9.05 21.21
CA VAL A 73 0.89 -8.30 20.27
C VAL A 73 0.55 -8.76 18.86
N VAL A 74 0.18 -7.82 18.01
CA VAL A 74 -0.11 -8.08 16.60
C VAL A 74 0.90 -7.33 15.74
N LEU A 75 1.67 -8.07 14.93
CA LEU A 75 2.61 -7.52 13.96
C LEU A 75 2.03 -7.73 12.56
N ASN A 76 1.52 -6.67 11.96
CA ASN A 76 1.04 -6.69 10.57
C ASN A 76 2.18 -6.32 9.63
N THR A 77 2.51 -7.20 8.68
CA THR A 77 3.81 -7.23 8.02
C THR A 77 3.72 -7.28 6.51
N CYS A 78 4.74 -6.71 5.84
CA CYS A 78 4.85 -6.60 4.40
C CYS A 78 5.88 -7.60 3.83
N ALA A 79 5.57 -8.22 2.70
CA ALA A 79 6.47 -9.11 1.98
C ALA A 79 7.38 -8.37 0.97
N ILE A 80 7.09 -7.10 0.66
CA ILE A 80 7.74 -6.39 -0.45
C ILE A 80 9.01 -5.67 -0.01
N ARG A 81 9.10 -5.24 1.26
CA ARG A 81 10.22 -4.43 1.77
C ARG A 81 11.19 -5.31 2.56
N GLU A 82 12.42 -5.48 2.04
CA GLU A 82 13.48 -6.27 2.69
C GLU A 82 13.79 -5.80 4.11
N ASN A 83 13.95 -4.50 4.32
CA ASN A 83 14.12 -3.91 5.65
C ASN A 83 12.94 -4.17 6.62
N ALA A 84 11.78 -4.61 6.13
CA ALA A 84 10.66 -4.96 7.00
C ALA A 84 10.85 -6.34 7.61
N HIS A 85 11.46 -7.28 6.88
CA HIS A 85 11.73 -8.65 7.35
C HIS A 85 12.61 -8.62 8.61
N ASP A 86 13.80 -8.02 8.51
CA ASP A 86 14.75 -7.94 9.62
C ASP A 86 14.18 -7.20 10.85
N LYS A 87 13.46 -6.10 10.59
CA LYS A 87 12.79 -5.35 11.65
C LYS A 87 11.72 -6.18 12.37
N VAL A 88 10.97 -6.99 11.63
CA VAL A 88 9.92 -7.86 12.21
C VAL A 88 10.55 -8.95 13.05
N PHE A 89 11.57 -9.66 12.56
CA PHE A 89 12.24 -10.72 13.32
C PHE A 89 12.98 -10.17 14.54
N GLY A 90 13.63 -9.00 14.41
CA GLY A 90 14.20 -8.29 15.56
C GLY A 90 13.16 -7.93 16.62
N TYR A 91 11.96 -7.50 16.17
CA TYR A 91 10.87 -7.18 17.07
C TYR A 91 10.24 -8.44 17.72
N LEU A 92 10.12 -9.54 16.96
CA LEU A 92 9.72 -10.84 17.51
C LEU A 92 10.67 -11.31 18.60
N GLY A 93 11.98 -11.01 18.48
CA GLY A 93 12.96 -11.26 19.54
C GLY A 93 12.62 -10.55 20.86
N ARG A 94 12.17 -9.28 20.81
CA ARG A 94 11.67 -8.54 21.98
C ARG A 94 10.41 -9.20 22.57
N CYS A 95 9.47 -9.59 21.71
CA CYS A 95 8.25 -10.29 22.13
C CYS A 95 8.57 -11.63 22.81
N LYS A 96 9.60 -12.36 22.35
CA LYS A 96 10.09 -13.59 22.98
C LYS A 96 10.54 -13.35 24.43
N HIS A 97 11.27 -12.26 24.67
CA HIS A 97 11.70 -11.93 26.05
C HIS A 97 10.49 -11.59 26.93
N LEU A 98 9.58 -10.75 26.44
CA LEU A 98 8.36 -10.40 27.17
C LEU A 98 7.50 -11.64 27.50
N LYS A 99 7.39 -12.60 26.57
CA LYS A 99 6.62 -13.83 26.76
C LYS A 99 7.22 -14.75 27.86
N LYS A 100 8.51 -14.66 28.16
CA LYS A 100 9.11 -15.38 29.29
C LYS A 100 8.59 -14.86 30.64
N GLU A 101 8.32 -13.58 30.72
CA GLU A 101 7.78 -12.90 31.91
C GLU A 101 6.25 -12.99 31.97
N LYS A 102 5.58 -12.82 30.82
CA LYS A 102 4.13 -12.90 30.63
C LYS A 102 3.78 -14.14 29.79
N LYS A 103 3.66 -15.31 30.45
CA LYS A 103 3.41 -16.60 29.77
C LYS A 103 2.13 -16.62 28.95
N ASP A 104 1.12 -15.85 29.37
CA ASP A 104 -0.19 -15.75 28.69
C ASP A 104 -0.21 -14.72 27.53
N LEU A 105 0.92 -14.05 27.26
CA LEU A 105 1.03 -13.13 26.13
C LEU A 105 0.78 -13.87 24.83
N ILE A 106 -0.15 -13.36 24.02
CA ILE A 106 -0.43 -13.89 22.67
C ILE A 106 0.37 -13.08 21.64
N ILE A 107 1.13 -13.77 20.79
CA ILE A 107 1.90 -13.13 19.71
C ILE A 107 1.33 -13.57 18.36
N VAL A 108 0.87 -12.60 17.58
CA VAL A 108 0.27 -12.78 16.25
C VAL A 108 1.16 -12.15 15.19
N LEU A 109 1.56 -12.94 14.21
CA LEU A 109 2.17 -12.47 12.98
C LEU A 109 1.11 -12.49 11.87
N MET A 110 0.92 -11.36 11.19
CA MET A 110 -0.06 -11.32 10.11
C MET A 110 0.38 -10.43 8.93
N GLY A 111 -0.43 -10.44 7.86
CA GLY A 111 -0.19 -9.68 6.64
C GLY A 111 0.58 -10.46 5.59
N CYS A 112 1.23 -9.75 4.65
CA CYS A 112 1.82 -10.39 3.47
C CYS A 112 2.97 -11.35 3.81
N MET A 113 3.78 -11.11 4.85
CA MET A 113 4.82 -12.06 5.28
C MET A 113 4.22 -13.39 5.75
N ALA A 114 3.10 -13.35 6.46
CA ALA A 114 2.38 -14.55 6.88
C ALA A 114 1.79 -15.34 5.69
N GLY A 115 1.76 -14.74 4.50
CA GLY A 115 1.41 -15.39 3.23
C GLY A 115 2.59 -16.02 2.49
N GLN A 116 3.82 -15.99 3.03
CA GLN A 116 5.01 -16.57 2.43
C GLN A 116 5.30 -17.94 3.06
N GLU A 117 5.49 -18.96 2.20
CA GLU A 117 5.72 -20.34 2.63
C GLU A 117 6.99 -20.48 3.48
N ASP A 118 8.09 -19.88 3.03
CA ASP A 118 9.37 -19.90 3.72
C ASP A 118 9.37 -19.17 5.07
N VAL A 119 8.62 -18.06 5.18
CA VAL A 119 8.44 -17.34 6.45
C VAL A 119 7.65 -18.19 7.44
N VAL A 120 6.60 -18.89 6.99
CA VAL A 120 5.80 -19.78 7.85
C VAL A 120 6.66 -20.94 8.34
N GLU A 121 7.45 -21.57 7.45
CA GLU A 121 8.39 -22.63 7.84
C GLU A 121 9.42 -22.15 8.87
N GLU A 122 9.98 -20.95 8.68
CA GLU A 122 10.92 -20.34 9.62
C GLU A 122 10.29 -20.11 10.99
N ILE A 123 9.05 -19.60 11.03
CA ILE A 123 8.32 -19.38 12.28
C ILE A 123 8.08 -20.73 13.01
N GLU A 124 7.60 -21.74 12.30
CA GLU A 124 7.31 -23.05 12.89
C GLU A 124 8.57 -23.73 13.46
N LYS A 125 9.71 -23.55 12.78
CA LYS A 125 10.98 -24.17 13.17
C LYS A 125 11.66 -23.41 14.30
N ASN A 126 11.80 -22.10 14.19
CA ASN A 126 12.72 -21.31 15.00
C ASN A 126 12.03 -20.31 15.93
N HIS A 127 10.73 -20.00 15.71
CA HIS A 127 10.00 -18.99 16.46
C HIS A 127 8.71 -19.52 17.12
N LYS A 128 8.80 -20.70 17.74
CA LYS A 128 7.66 -21.43 18.36
C LYS A 128 6.93 -20.64 19.46
N TYR A 129 7.43 -19.48 19.84
CA TYR A 129 6.78 -18.54 20.77
C TYR A 129 5.73 -17.65 20.07
N VAL A 130 5.69 -17.63 18.74
CA VAL A 130 4.59 -17.02 17.99
C VAL A 130 3.39 -17.96 18.07
N ASP A 131 2.23 -17.42 18.43
CA ASP A 131 1.04 -18.23 18.68
C ASP A 131 0.15 -18.39 17.48
N ILE A 132 0.02 -17.34 16.66
CA ILE A 132 -0.89 -17.29 15.52
C ILE A 132 -0.18 -16.66 14.34
N VAL A 133 -0.33 -17.25 13.14
CA VAL A 133 0.14 -16.72 11.87
C VAL A 133 -1.06 -16.59 10.94
N VAL A 134 -1.38 -15.36 10.48
CA VAL A 134 -2.57 -15.06 9.68
C VAL A 134 -2.19 -14.39 8.37
N GLY A 135 -2.54 -15.01 7.25
CA GLY A 135 -2.37 -14.44 5.92
C GLY A 135 -3.27 -13.21 5.68
N PRO A 136 -2.90 -12.37 4.69
CA PRO A 136 -3.60 -11.09 4.45
C PRO A 136 -5.06 -11.26 4.01
N ASN A 137 -5.44 -12.42 3.51
CA ASN A 137 -6.82 -12.73 3.09
C ASN A 137 -7.67 -13.35 4.21
N ASN A 138 -7.10 -13.56 5.39
CA ASN A 138 -7.71 -14.32 6.48
C ASN A 138 -7.94 -13.49 7.75
N LEU A 139 -7.96 -12.16 7.63
CA LEU A 139 -8.12 -11.24 8.77
C LEU A 139 -9.40 -11.53 9.58
N PHE A 140 -10.47 -11.92 8.90
CA PHE A 140 -11.78 -12.23 9.52
C PHE A 140 -11.76 -13.53 10.36
N ASP A 141 -10.74 -14.37 10.20
CA ASP A 141 -10.58 -15.60 11.00
C ASP A 141 -9.90 -15.33 12.35
N LEU A 142 -9.27 -14.16 12.53
CA LEU A 142 -8.54 -13.82 13.76
C LEU A 142 -9.36 -13.99 15.05
N PRO A 143 -10.63 -13.57 15.16
CA PRO A 143 -11.43 -13.80 16.37
C PRO A 143 -11.56 -15.27 16.73
N HIS A 144 -11.82 -16.14 15.75
CA HIS A 144 -11.93 -17.58 15.97
C HIS A 144 -10.60 -18.22 16.35
N LEU A 145 -9.50 -17.79 15.71
CA LEU A 145 -8.15 -18.27 16.01
C LEU A 145 -7.72 -17.90 17.43
N LEU A 146 -8.12 -16.74 17.92
CA LEU A 146 -7.87 -16.33 19.31
C LEU A 146 -8.58 -17.23 20.30
N ILE A 147 -9.83 -17.65 20.02
CA ILE A 147 -10.57 -18.59 20.86
C ILE A 147 -9.95 -20.00 20.79
N GLU A 148 -9.61 -20.44 19.58
CA GLU A 148 -8.95 -21.74 19.38
C GLU A 148 -7.62 -21.82 20.14
N LYS A 149 -6.88 -20.71 20.18
CA LYS A 149 -5.60 -20.63 20.91
C LYS A 149 -5.73 -20.83 22.39
N LEU A 150 -6.84 -20.43 23.02
CA LEU A 150 -7.08 -20.68 24.45
C LEU A 150 -7.03 -22.18 24.80
N ASN A 151 -7.33 -23.04 23.83
CA ASN A 151 -7.42 -24.50 24.01
C ASN A 151 -6.22 -25.27 23.41
N LYS A 152 -5.27 -24.59 22.72
CA LYS A 152 -4.16 -25.23 22.00
C LYS A 152 -2.81 -24.58 22.32
N GLN A 153 -1.78 -25.41 22.52
CA GLN A 153 -0.41 -24.92 22.77
C GLN A 153 0.40 -24.72 21.47
N ASN A 154 -0.03 -25.29 20.34
CA ASN A 154 0.69 -25.22 19.07
C ASN A 154 0.41 -23.92 18.33
N ILE A 155 1.32 -23.58 17.40
CA ILE A 155 1.15 -22.45 16.49
C ILE A 155 -0.06 -22.72 15.58
N LEU A 156 -0.95 -21.73 15.47
CA LEU A 156 -2.07 -21.74 14.55
C LEU A 156 -1.68 -20.98 13.28
N VAL A 157 -1.67 -21.66 12.13
CA VAL A 157 -1.40 -21.05 10.83
C VAL A 157 -2.67 -21.04 10.01
N HIS A 158 -3.08 -19.87 9.55
CA HIS A 158 -4.24 -19.68 8.69
C HIS A 158 -3.92 -18.68 7.57
N SER A 159 -3.32 -19.16 6.51
CA SER A 159 -2.86 -18.34 5.40
C SER A 159 -3.06 -19.10 4.11
N ASN A 160 -4.17 -18.99 3.50
CA ASN A 160 -4.45 -19.35 2.11
C ASN A 160 -5.96 -19.29 1.81
N SER A 161 -6.44 -18.21 1.22
CA SER A 161 -7.87 -18.07 0.94
C SER A 161 -8.11 -17.10 -0.21
N ASP A 162 -9.08 -17.42 -1.04
CA ASP A 162 -9.59 -16.57 -2.11
C ASP A 162 -10.84 -15.79 -1.66
N VAL A 163 -10.77 -15.21 -0.48
CA VAL A 163 -11.88 -14.48 0.14
C VAL A 163 -11.82 -13.00 -0.17
N VAL A 164 -12.98 -12.41 -0.43
CA VAL A 164 -13.20 -10.96 -0.44
C VAL A 164 -13.90 -10.58 0.87
N PRO A 165 -13.23 -9.86 1.75
CA PRO A 165 -13.84 -9.39 2.99
C PRO A 165 -14.75 -8.18 2.72
N GLU A 166 -15.97 -8.22 3.26
CA GLU A 166 -16.96 -7.15 3.15
C GLU A 166 -17.57 -6.81 4.53
N GLY A 167 -18.17 -5.62 4.63
CA GLY A 167 -18.90 -5.21 5.83
C GLY A 167 -18.04 -4.94 7.05
N PHE A 168 -16.79 -4.51 6.86
CA PHE A 168 -15.92 -4.17 7.97
C PHE A 168 -16.29 -2.83 8.59
N ASP A 169 -16.37 -2.80 9.92
CA ASP A 169 -16.26 -1.57 10.67
C ASP A 169 -14.77 -1.28 10.89
N TYR A 170 -14.25 -0.27 10.23
CA TYR A 170 -12.84 0.09 10.37
C TYR A 170 -12.63 1.04 11.53
N LYS A 171 -11.68 0.71 12.41
CA LYS A 171 -11.16 1.66 13.40
C LYS A 171 -10.17 2.59 12.70
N ARG A 172 -10.68 3.62 12.05
CA ARG A 172 -9.86 4.57 11.31
C ARG A 172 -8.92 5.37 12.23
N ASP A 173 -7.62 5.35 11.92
CA ASP A 173 -6.63 6.14 12.67
C ASP A 173 -6.74 7.64 12.32
N SER A 174 -7.10 7.98 11.09
CA SER A 174 -7.34 9.36 10.63
C SER A 174 -8.83 9.67 10.57
N LYS A 175 -9.18 10.91 10.92
CA LYS A 175 -10.52 11.49 10.69
C LYS A 175 -10.56 12.40 9.45
N VAL A 176 -9.43 12.54 8.76
CA VAL A 176 -9.24 13.45 7.63
C VAL A 176 -9.26 12.70 6.31
N SER A 177 -8.50 11.62 6.23
CA SER A 177 -8.35 10.80 5.03
C SER A 177 -8.65 9.33 5.32
N ALA A 178 -9.23 8.62 4.37
CA ALA A 178 -9.56 7.21 4.49
C ALA A 178 -9.03 6.40 3.30
N TRP A 179 -8.62 5.17 3.61
CA TRP A 179 -8.27 4.15 2.63
C TRP A 179 -9.49 3.27 2.36
N VAL A 180 -9.78 2.98 1.09
CA VAL A 180 -10.87 2.08 0.71
C VAL A 180 -10.32 1.04 -0.25
N ASN A 181 -10.26 -0.21 0.18
CA ASN A 181 -9.89 -1.32 -0.70
C ASN A 181 -11.00 -1.55 -1.72
N VAL A 182 -10.66 -1.55 -3.01
CA VAL A 182 -11.62 -1.84 -4.08
C VAL A 182 -11.43 -3.23 -4.66
N MET A 183 -10.20 -3.76 -4.54
CA MET A 183 -9.86 -5.10 -5.00
C MET A 183 -8.67 -5.66 -4.24
N PHE A 184 -8.48 -6.97 -4.31
CA PHE A 184 -7.40 -7.73 -3.68
C PHE A 184 -6.69 -8.59 -4.73
N GLY A 185 -5.39 -8.84 -4.53
CA GLY A 185 -4.57 -9.69 -5.39
C GLY A 185 -4.17 -9.04 -6.71
N CYS A 186 -3.42 -9.78 -7.52
CA CYS A 186 -2.92 -9.30 -8.81
C CYS A 186 -2.63 -10.46 -9.77
N ASP A 187 -3.11 -10.38 -11.01
CA ASP A 187 -2.95 -11.39 -12.06
C ASP A 187 -1.81 -11.09 -13.04
N LYS A 188 -1.00 -10.07 -12.77
CA LYS A 188 0.06 -9.68 -13.72
C LYS A 188 1.25 -10.61 -13.69
N PHE A 189 1.52 -11.27 -12.57
CA PHE A 189 2.65 -12.19 -12.41
C PHE A 189 3.96 -11.61 -12.95
N CYS A 190 4.22 -10.33 -12.65
CA CYS A 190 5.54 -9.74 -12.90
C CYS A 190 6.59 -10.62 -12.23
N THR A 191 7.68 -10.95 -12.93
CA THR A 191 8.60 -12.02 -12.51
C THR A 191 9.27 -11.80 -11.15
N TYR A 192 9.38 -10.56 -10.70
CA TYR A 192 9.95 -10.17 -9.40
C TYR A 192 8.92 -10.06 -8.28
N CYS A 193 7.62 -10.17 -8.58
CA CYS A 193 6.57 -9.76 -7.67
C CYS A 193 6.00 -10.93 -6.87
N ILE A 194 6.04 -10.80 -5.53
CA ILE A 194 5.51 -11.82 -4.61
C ILE A 194 3.99 -11.69 -4.39
N VAL A 195 3.36 -10.58 -4.82
CA VAL A 195 1.95 -10.28 -4.54
C VAL A 195 0.98 -11.39 -4.98
N PRO A 196 1.07 -11.97 -6.20
CA PRO A 196 0.16 -13.05 -6.59
C PRO A 196 0.22 -14.26 -5.66
N PHE A 197 1.36 -14.50 -5.04
CA PHE A 197 1.60 -15.64 -4.16
C PHE A 197 1.12 -15.38 -2.72
N THR A 198 1.18 -14.13 -2.26
CA THR A 198 0.80 -13.77 -0.89
C THR A 198 -0.65 -13.27 -0.79
N ARG A 199 -1.11 -12.48 -1.76
CA ARG A 199 -2.47 -11.92 -1.78
C ARG A 199 -3.40 -12.60 -2.76
N GLY A 200 -2.89 -13.55 -3.57
CA GLY A 200 -3.68 -14.36 -4.52
C GLY A 200 -4.05 -13.62 -5.80
N ARG A 201 -5.02 -14.18 -6.51
CA ARG A 201 -5.55 -13.66 -7.79
C ARG A 201 -6.36 -12.38 -7.60
N GLU A 202 -6.57 -11.63 -8.69
CA GLU A 202 -7.43 -10.45 -8.69
C GLU A 202 -8.86 -10.81 -8.25
N ARG A 203 -9.38 -10.05 -7.28
CA ARG A 203 -10.73 -10.18 -6.74
C ARG A 203 -11.26 -8.80 -6.41
N SER A 204 -12.20 -8.34 -7.21
CA SER A 204 -12.85 -7.04 -7.05
C SER A 204 -14.00 -7.13 -6.06
N ARG A 205 -14.20 -6.07 -5.28
CA ARG A 205 -15.40 -5.87 -4.49
C ARG A 205 -16.55 -5.38 -5.40
N LYS A 206 -17.77 -5.59 -4.98
CA LYS A 206 -18.93 -5.05 -5.71
C LYS A 206 -18.93 -3.52 -5.66
N MET A 207 -19.29 -2.88 -6.77
CA MET A 207 -19.30 -1.41 -6.87
C MET A 207 -20.21 -0.77 -5.82
N GLU A 208 -21.39 -1.35 -5.63
CA GLU A 208 -22.40 -0.84 -4.70
C GLU A 208 -21.87 -0.80 -3.25
N ALA A 209 -21.13 -1.84 -2.84
CA ALA A 209 -20.55 -1.91 -1.50
C ALA A 209 -19.44 -0.85 -1.29
N ILE A 210 -18.63 -0.61 -2.33
CA ILE A 210 -17.58 0.42 -2.29
C ILE A 210 -18.18 1.82 -2.26
N VAL A 211 -19.19 2.08 -3.10
CA VAL A 211 -19.86 3.38 -3.18
C VAL A 211 -20.57 3.69 -1.86
N GLU A 212 -21.22 2.70 -1.24
CA GLU A 212 -21.87 2.89 0.07
C GLU A 212 -20.84 3.17 1.17
N GLU A 213 -19.73 2.44 1.20
CA GLU A 213 -18.61 2.74 2.14
C GLU A 213 -18.08 4.16 1.94
N CYS A 214 -17.85 4.57 0.69
CA CYS A 214 -17.39 5.93 0.38
C CYS A 214 -18.40 6.99 0.78
N LYS A 215 -19.70 6.74 0.59
CA LYS A 215 -20.77 7.63 1.00
C LYS A 215 -20.79 7.82 2.52
N CYS A 216 -20.69 6.74 3.30
CA CYS A 216 -20.58 6.83 4.75
C CYS A 216 -19.38 7.69 5.20
N LEU A 217 -18.25 7.61 4.49
CA LEU A 217 -17.08 8.46 4.78
C LEU A 217 -17.35 9.94 4.46
N VAL A 218 -18.00 10.23 3.32
CA VAL A 218 -18.41 11.61 2.96
C VAL A 218 -19.35 12.18 4.02
N ASP A 219 -20.40 11.42 4.39
CA ASP A 219 -21.37 11.81 5.39
C ASP A 219 -20.74 12.02 6.78
N SER A 220 -19.64 11.31 7.07
CA SER A 220 -18.84 11.45 8.29
C SER A 220 -17.84 12.61 8.24
N GLY A 221 -17.79 13.38 7.14
CA GLY A 221 -16.99 14.59 7.02
C GLY A 221 -15.53 14.39 6.61
N TYR A 222 -15.15 13.20 6.14
CA TYR A 222 -13.81 12.96 5.58
C TYR A 222 -13.52 13.89 4.41
N LYS A 223 -12.26 14.28 4.25
CA LYS A 223 -11.81 15.21 3.20
C LYS A 223 -11.13 14.52 2.03
N GLU A 224 -10.57 13.33 2.26
CA GLU A 224 -9.88 12.58 1.23
C GLU A 224 -10.24 11.09 1.29
N ILE A 225 -10.52 10.50 0.13
CA ILE A 225 -10.63 9.05 -0.05
C ILE A 225 -9.55 8.59 -1.03
N THR A 226 -8.82 7.54 -0.66
CA THR A 226 -7.89 6.85 -1.53
C THR A 226 -8.37 5.45 -1.83
N LEU A 227 -8.65 5.16 -3.10
CA LEU A 227 -8.98 3.82 -3.57
C LEU A 227 -7.71 2.96 -3.67
N LEU A 228 -7.73 1.78 -3.04
CA LEU A 228 -6.60 0.87 -2.95
C LEU A 228 -6.84 -0.43 -3.71
N GLY A 229 -5.79 -0.92 -4.37
CA GLY A 229 -5.71 -2.23 -4.97
C GLY A 229 -4.25 -2.57 -5.25
N GLN A 230 -3.90 -3.83 -5.53
CA GLN A 230 -2.55 -4.19 -6.01
C GLN A 230 -2.36 -3.89 -7.49
N ASN A 231 -3.46 -3.75 -8.21
CA ASN A 231 -3.57 -3.33 -9.60
C ASN A 231 -4.93 -2.64 -9.77
N VAL A 232 -5.06 -1.46 -9.15
CA VAL A 232 -6.35 -0.79 -8.95
C VAL A 232 -7.13 -0.58 -10.25
N ASN A 233 -6.43 -0.31 -11.34
CA ASN A 233 -7.03 -0.05 -12.65
C ASN A 233 -7.43 -1.32 -13.44
N ALA A 234 -7.23 -2.51 -12.84
CA ALA A 234 -7.86 -3.75 -13.35
C ALA A 234 -9.20 -4.06 -12.64
N TYR A 235 -9.66 -3.20 -11.73
CA TYR A 235 -10.92 -3.38 -11.04
C TYR A 235 -12.08 -3.70 -11.99
N GLY A 236 -12.89 -4.69 -11.62
CA GLY A 236 -14.09 -5.11 -12.34
C GLY A 236 -13.84 -6.15 -13.45
N THR A 237 -12.58 -6.34 -13.89
CA THR A 237 -12.28 -7.29 -14.99
C THR A 237 -12.61 -8.75 -14.63
N ASP A 238 -12.54 -9.11 -13.35
CA ASP A 238 -12.84 -10.45 -12.83
C ASP A 238 -14.35 -10.68 -12.57
N LEU A 239 -15.15 -9.62 -12.47
CA LEU A 239 -16.58 -9.71 -12.13
C LEU A 239 -17.47 -9.97 -13.33
N ASN A 240 -17.03 -9.60 -14.55
CA ASN A 240 -17.83 -9.67 -15.79
C ASN A 240 -19.23 -8.99 -15.69
N LEU A 241 -19.31 -7.88 -14.94
CA LEU A 241 -20.57 -7.15 -14.69
C LEU A 241 -20.75 -5.93 -15.60
N GLY A 242 -19.87 -5.73 -16.59
CA GLY A 242 -19.97 -4.65 -17.56
C GLY A 242 -19.53 -3.27 -17.08
N TYR A 243 -18.91 -3.17 -15.90
CA TYR A 243 -18.30 -1.95 -15.39
C TYR A 243 -16.80 -2.16 -15.08
N ASP A 244 -16.04 -1.06 -15.10
CA ASP A 244 -14.62 -1.03 -14.91
C ASP A 244 -14.20 -0.03 -13.82
N PHE A 245 -12.88 0.17 -13.67
CA PHE A 245 -12.36 1.14 -12.71
C PHE A 245 -12.77 2.58 -13.01
N ALA A 246 -12.93 2.96 -14.27
CA ALA A 246 -13.37 4.31 -14.63
C ALA A 246 -14.82 4.55 -14.17
N ASP A 247 -15.70 3.55 -14.28
CA ASP A 247 -17.07 3.63 -13.77
C ASP A 247 -17.10 3.77 -12.25
N LEU A 248 -16.27 2.99 -11.54
CA LEU A 248 -16.14 3.11 -10.08
C LEU A 248 -15.64 4.51 -9.69
N LEU A 249 -14.58 4.98 -10.34
CA LEU A 249 -13.98 6.28 -10.05
C LEU A 249 -14.99 7.41 -10.25
N GLU A 250 -15.77 7.36 -11.35
CA GLU A 250 -16.83 8.32 -11.64
C GLU A 250 -17.94 8.28 -10.59
N ASN A 251 -18.41 7.09 -10.19
CA ASN A 251 -19.45 6.96 -9.18
C ASN A 251 -19.02 7.49 -7.81
N VAL A 252 -17.78 7.25 -7.40
CA VAL A 252 -17.24 7.79 -6.14
C VAL A 252 -17.02 9.30 -6.25
N ALA A 253 -16.53 9.80 -7.39
CA ALA A 253 -16.37 11.25 -7.61
C ALA A 253 -17.68 12.03 -7.45
N LYS A 254 -18.80 11.46 -7.94
CA LYS A 254 -20.16 12.06 -7.82
C LYS A 254 -20.66 12.17 -6.38
N LEU A 255 -20.06 11.46 -5.41
CA LEU A 255 -20.42 11.60 -4.00
C LEU A 255 -19.98 12.95 -3.39
N GLY A 256 -19.14 13.72 -4.08
CA GLY A 256 -18.73 15.06 -3.65
C GLY A 256 -17.66 15.07 -2.56
N ILE A 257 -16.88 13.98 -2.38
CA ILE A 257 -15.67 14.02 -1.54
C ILE A 257 -14.73 15.10 -2.07
N PRO A 258 -14.15 15.97 -1.22
CA PRO A 258 -13.27 17.04 -1.69
C PRO A 258 -12.02 16.56 -2.43
N ARG A 259 -11.48 15.39 -2.06
CA ARG A 259 -10.31 14.80 -2.69
C ARG A 259 -10.49 13.29 -2.88
N LEU A 260 -10.45 12.87 -4.12
CA LEU A 260 -10.49 11.46 -4.51
C LEU A 260 -9.21 11.11 -5.24
N ARG A 261 -8.53 10.06 -4.82
CA ARG A 261 -7.36 9.53 -5.52
C ARG A 261 -7.31 8.01 -5.46
N PHE A 262 -6.40 7.45 -6.22
CA PHE A 262 -6.10 6.03 -6.22
C PHE A 262 -4.59 5.80 -6.30
N VAL A 263 -4.15 4.62 -5.93
CA VAL A 263 -2.74 4.22 -5.98
C VAL A 263 -2.57 2.82 -6.57
N THR A 264 -1.35 2.52 -7.00
CA THR A 264 -0.97 1.20 -7.53
C THR A 264 -1.64 0.87 -8.86
N SER A 265 -1.52 1.80 -9.83
CA SER A 265 -1.93 1.55 -11.20
C SER A 265 -0.87 0.79 -12.00
N HIS A 266 -1.28 0.13 -13.06
CA HIS A 266 -0.41 -0.58 -13.98
C HIS A 266 -0.60 -0.03 -15.40
N PRO A 267 0.47 0.33 -16.14
CA PRO A 267 0.36 0.93 -17.46
C PRO A 267 -0.51 0.12 -18.42
N TRP A 268 -0.42 -1.19 -18.37
CA TRP A 268 -1.18 -2.10 -19.24
C TRP A 268 -2.71 -1.96 -19.13
N ASN A 269 -3.24 -1.64 -17.94
CA ASN A 269 -4.69 -1.52 -17.72
C ASN A 269 -5.17 -0.07 -17.71
N PHE A 270 -4.33 0.90 -18.05
CA PHE A 270 -4.76 2.30 -18.03
C PHE A 270 -5.49 2.66 -19.34
N THR A 271 -6.77 3.01 -19.24
CA THR A 271 -7.64 3.25 -20.39
C THR A 271 -7.88 4.74 -20.64
N ASP A 272 -8.28 5.09 -21.87
CA ASP A 272 -8.69 6.45 -22.23
C ASP A 272 -9.88 6.93 -21.40
N LYS A 273 -10.83 6.03 -21.11
CA LYS A 273 -11.98 6.30 -20.23
C LYS A 273 -11.54 6.72 -18.82
N MET A 274 -10.48 6.13 -18.26
CA MET A 274 -9.93 6.56 -16.97
C MET A 274 -9.36 7.99 -17.06
N ILE A 275 -8.60 8.28 -18.13
CA ILE A 275 -8.04 9.61 -18.36
C ILE A 275 -9.16 10.64 -18.44
N ASP A 276 -10.26 10.33 -19.16
CA ASP A 276 -11.41 11.21 -19.30
C ASP A 276 -12.10 11.49 -17.96
N VAL A 277 -12.28 10.47 -17.12
CA VAL A 277 -12.87 10.66 -15.80
C VAL A 277 -11.98 11.51 -14.90
N ILE A 278 -10.65 11.30 -14.92
CA ILE A 278 -9.71 12.11 -14.12
C ILE A 278 -9.73 13.57 -14.59
N ALA A 279 -9.78 13.80 -15.90
CA ALA A 279 -9.82 15.15 -16.47
C ALA A 279 -11.16 15.87 -16.23
N LYS A 280 -12.28 15.11 -16.12
CA LYS A 280 -13.64 15.64 -15.99
C LYS A 280 -13.99 16.10 -14.58
N TYR A 281 -13.54 15.38 -13.57
CA TYR A 281 -13.95 15.61 -12.17
C TYR A 281 -12.85 16.33 -11.39
N GLU A 282 -13.05 17.58 -11.02
CA GLU A 282 -12.09 18.41 -10.29
C GLU A 282 -11.68 17.84 -8.93
N ASN A 283 -12.55 17.05 -8.29
CA ASN A 283 -12.26 16.39 -7.03
C ASN A 283 -11.46 15.08 -7.20
N VAL A 284 -11.28 14.59 -8.43
CA VAL A 284 -10.32 13.52 -8.71
C VAL A 284 -8.94 14.14 -8.85
N MET A 285 -8.06 13.83 -7.89
CA MET A 285 -6.74 14.45 -7.80
C MET A 285 -5.91 14.14 -9.06
N PRO A 286 -5.26 15.15 -9.69
CA PRO A 286 -4.42 14.97 -10.86
C PRO A 286 -3.04 14.41 -10.46
N TYR A 287 -3.05 13.30 -9.73
CA TYR A 287 -1.87 12.57 -9.28
C TYR A 287 -1.95 11.10 -9.69
N ILE A 288 -1.03 10.67 -10.53
CA ILE A 288 -1.00 9.31 -11.07
C ILE A 288 0.34 8.67 -10.73
N HIS A 289 0.30 7.54 -10.03
CA HIS A 289 1.46 6.69 -9.84
C HIS A 289 1.47 5.60 -10.92
N LEU A 290 2.42 5.68 -11.86
CA LEU A 290 2.50 4.84 -13.07
C LEU A 290 3.86 4.14 -13.15
N PRO A 291 4.06 2.99 -12.49
CA PRO A 291 5.34 2.29 -12.43
C PRO A 291 5.81 1.77 -13.80
N ILE A 292 6.92 2.33 -14.30
CA ILE A 292 7.56 1.85 -15.52
C ILE A 292 8.43 0.61 -15.27
N GLN A 293 9.13 0.57 -14.16
CA GLN A 293 10.07 -0.43 -13.67
C GLN A 293 11.45 -0.42 -14.35
N SER A 294 11.52 -0.32 -15.69
CA SER A 294 12.76 -0.22 -16.48
C SER A 294 12.51 0.56 -17.76
N GLY A 295 13.51 1.19 -18.31
CA GLY A 295 13.48 1.85 -19.62
C GLY A 295 13.90 0.94 -20.79
N SER A 296 14.34 -0.29 -20.52
CA SER A 296 14.76 -1.26 -21.56
C SER A 296 13.64 -2.25 -21.87
N ASP A 297 13.25 -2.36 -23.12
CA ASP A 297 12.24 -3.33 -23.59
C ASP A 297 12.68 -4.78 -23.32
N LYS A 298 13.97 -5.07 -23.38
CA LYS A 298 14.55 -6.38 -23.03
C LYS A 298 14.29 -6.71 -21.55
N ILE A 299 14.50 -5.74 -20.64
CA ILE A 299 14.28 -5.93 -19.21
C ILE A 299 12.79 -5.96 -18.89
N LEU A 300 11.98 -5.08 -19.50
CA LEU A 300 10.52 -5.11 -19.36
C LEU A 300 9.94 -6.48 -19.77
N LYS A 301 10.41 -7.07 -20.84
CA LYS A 301 10.03 -8.42 -21.27
C LYS A 301 10.45 -9.49 -20.23
N LYS A 302 11.67 -9.41 -19.69
CA LYS A 302 12.15 -10.32 -18.63
C LYS A 302 11.33 -10.16 -17.33
N MET A 303 10.89 -8.95 -17.02
CA MET A 303 10.02 -8.63 -15.89
C MET A 303 8.55 -9.06 -16.12
N ASN A 304 8.22 -9.62 -17.30
CA ASN A 304 6.84 -9.94 -17.72
C ASN A 304 5.92 -8.71 -17.79
N ARG A 305 6.48 -7.53 -18.10
CA ARG A 305 5.70 -6.33 -18.40
C ARG A 305 5.22 -6.41 -19.84
N LYS A 306 3.91 -6.32 -20.08
CA LYS A 306 3.29 -6.54 -21.40
C LYS A 306 3.12 -5.23 -22.18
N TYR A 307 4.11 -4.36 -22.08
CA TYR A 307 4.19 -3.10 -22.84
C TYR A 307 5.66 -2.80 -23.15
N THR A 308 5.86 -2.02 -24.18
CA THR A 308 7.15 -1.48 -24.60
C THR A 308 7.39 -0.10 -24.00
N LYS A 309 8.64 0.34 -24.02
CA LYS A 309 9.04 1.70 -23.66
C LYS A 309 8.21 2.75 -24.42
N GLU A 310 8.01 2.55 -25.74
CA GLU A 310 7.30 3.52 -26.57
C GLU A 310 5.79 3.57 -26.29
N GLU A 311 5.16 2.43 -26.02
CA GLU A 311 3.76 2.40 -25.56
C GLU A 311 3.58 3.13 -24.22
N TYR A 312 4.53 2.97 -23.31
CA TYR A 312 4.53 3.69 -22.03
C TYR A 312 4.68 5.22 -22.23
N ILE A 313 5.62 5.65 -23.10
CA ILE A 313 5.83 7.07 -23.44
C ILE A 313 4.55 7.66 -24.05
N THR A 314 3.90 6.92 -24.95
CA THR A 314 2.64 7.33 -25.58
C THR A 314 1.54 7.54 -24.53
N LEU A 315 1.38 6.60 -23.60
CA LEU A 315 0.41 6.72 -22.51
C LEU A 315 0.73 7.91 -21.59
N PHE A 316 2.01 8.08 -21.21
CA PHE A 316 2.46 9.19 -20.38
C PHE A 316 2.15 10.56 -21.02
N ASN A 317 2.47 10.72 -22.31
CA ASN A 317 2.21 11.97 -23.05
C ASN A 317 0.72 12.25 -23.17
N LYS A 318 -0.10 11.22 -23.44
CA LYS A 318 -1.56 11.33 -23.46
C LYS A 318 -2.13 11.83 -22.14
N MET A 319 -1.63 11.34 -21.00
CA MET A 319 -2.02 11.83 -19.68
C MET A 319 -1.62 13.29 -19.48
N LYS A 320 -0.38 13.66 -19.85
CA LYS A 320 0.11 15.05 -19.74
C LYS A 320 -0.67 16.03 -20.61
N GLU A 321 -1.15 15.59 -21.76
CA GLU A 321 -1.95 16.40 -22.70
C GLU A 321 -3.39 16.59 -22.20
N ARG A 322 -4.02 15.52 -21.69
CA ARG A 322 -5.47 15.50 -21.41
C ARG A 322 -5.85 15.85 -19.97
N ILE A 323 -4.94 15.65 -19.02
CA ILE A 323 -5.22 15.93 -17.59
C ILE A 323 -4.47 17.20 -17.17
N PRO A 324 -5.20 18.30 -16.86
CA PRO A 324 -4.55 19.55 -16.46
C PRO A 324 -3.67 19.37 -15.21
N ASN A 325 -2.46 19.92 -15.26
CA ASN A 325 -1.50 19.90 -14.14
C ASN A 325 -1.18 18.53 -13.56
N VAL A 326 -1.35 17.45 -14.33
CA VAL A 326 -1.10 16.09 -13.83
C VAL A 326 0.34 15.91 -13.33
N CYS A 327 0.44 15.36 -12.12
CA CYS A 327 1.69 14.91 -11.51
C CYS A 327 1.81 13.39 -11.72
N ILE A 328 2.87 12.96 -12.39
CA ILE A 328 3.09 11.53 -12.67
C ILE A 328 4.36 11.09 -11.95
N THR A 329 4.20 10.09 -11.07
CA THR A 329 5.28 9.42 -10.38
C THR A 329 5.44 7.98 -10.85
N THR A 330 6.61 7.38 -10.61
CA THR A 330 6.92 6.04 -11.10
C THR A 330 7.73 5.24 -10.08
N ASP A 331 7.83 3.92 -10.31
CA ASP A 331 8.81 3.03 -9.67
C ASP A 331 9.81 2.56 -10.71
N ILE A 332 11.08 2.45 -10.30
CA ILE A 332 12.19 1.95 -11.13
C ILE A 332 13.02 0.96 -10.31
N ILE A 333 13.29 -0.20 -10.88
CA ILE A 333 14.15 -1.24 -10.32
C ILE A 333 15.43 -1.30 -11.17
N VAL A 334 16.59 -1.13 -10.53
CA VAL A 334 17.91 -1.27 -11.17
C VAL A 334 18.57 -2.59 -10.77
N GLY A 335 19.43 -3.09 -11.63
CA GLY A 335 20.18 -4.32 -11.37
C GLY A 335 19.31 -5.58 -11.41
N PHE A 336 18.27 -5.59 -12.24
CA PHE A 336 17.49 -6.80 -12.50
C PHE A 336 18.37 -7.87 -13.19
N PRO A 337 18.18 -9.20 -12.94
CA PRO A 337 18.97 -10.24 -13.54
C PRO A 337 19.11 -10.12 -15.06
N GLY A 338 20.36 -10.00 -15.53
CA GLY A 338 20.70 -9.81 -16.95
C GLY A 338 20.49 -8.39 -17.49
N GLU A 339 20.38 -7.38 -16.62
CA GLU A 339 20.43 -5.96 -17.01
C GLU A 339 21.87 -5.57 -17.34
N THR A 340 22.12 -5.18 -18.58
CA THR A 340 23.43 -4.65 -19.03
C THR A 340 23.57 -3.16 -18.74
N ASN A 341 24.73 -2.59 -18.99
CA ASN A 341 24.93 -1.14 -18.89
C ASN A 341 24.09 -0.40 -19.93
N GLU A 342 23.96 -0.93 -21.13
CA GLU A 342 23.13 -0.37 -22.21
C GLU A 342 21.64 -0.35 -21.78
N ASP A 343 21.14 -1.45 -21.19
CA ASP A 343 19.77 -1.51 -20.65
C ASP A 343 19.55 -0.44 -19.56
N PHE A 344 20.55 -0.20 -18.71
CA PHE A 344 20.48 0.84 -17.68
C PHE A 344 20.54 2.25 -18.27
N GLU A 345 21.40 2.50 -19.28
CA GLU A 345 21.42 3.80 -19.97
C GLU A 345 20.08 4.11 -20.66
N GLU A 346 19.38 3.11 -21.22
CA GLU A 346 18.01 3.31 -21.73
C GLU A 346 17.04 3.72 -20.60
N THR A 347 17.25 3.22 -19.37
CA THR A 347 16.45 3.64 -18.21
C THR A 347 16.75 5.09 -17.81
N LEU A 348 17.99 5.53 -17.86
CA LEU A 348 18.32 6.95 -17.63
C LEU A 348 17.78 7.86 -18.72
N ASP A 349 17.81 7.40 -20.00
CA ASP A 349 17.29 8.16 -21.14
C ASP A 349 15.79 8.44 -21.00
N ILE A 350 14.98 7.42 -20.66
CA ILE A 350 13.54 7.63 -20.48
C ILE A 350 13.22 8.54 -19.30
N VAL A 351 13.99 8.47 -18.20
CA VAL A 351 13.82 9.38 -17.05
C VAL A 351 14.14 10.82 -17.46
N ASN A 352 15.18 11.03 -18.26
CA ASN A 352 15.55 12.35 -18.79
C ASN A 352 14.47 12.87 -19.77
N LYS A 353 13.90 12.00 -20.61
CA LYS A 353 12.88 12.35 -21.58
C LYS A 353 11.56 12.73 -20.93
N LEU A 354 11.09 11.94 -19.94
CA LEU A 354 9.77 12.11 -19.34
C LEU A 354 9.76 13.07 -18.13
N LYS A 355 10.90 13.26 -17.46
CA LYS A 355 11.06 14.19 -16.32
C LYS A 355 9.95 14.01 -15.28
N TYR A 356 9.89 12.82 -14.69
CA TYR A 356 8.88 12.50 -13.69
C TYR A 356 8.86 13.51 -12.55
N ASP A 357 7.66 13.76 -12.01
CA ASP A 357 7.47 14.62 -10.84
C ASP A 357 8.04 14.01 -9.55
N GLY A 358 8.26 12.70 -9.56
CA GLY A 358 8.93 11.92 -8.53
C GLY A 358 9.09 10.46 -8.95
N ALA A 359 10.07 9.78 -8.39
CA ALA A 359 10.23 8.34 -8.60
C ALA A 359 10.68 7.65 -7.30
N TYR A 360 10.20 6.43 -7.11
CA TYR A 360 10.73 5.52 -6.10
C TYR A 360 11.66 4.53 -6.79
N THR A 361 12.90 4.49 -6.33
CA THR A 361 13.98 3.75 -6.96
C THR A 361 14.44 2.63 -6.05
N PHE A 362 14.67 1.46 -6.61
CA PHE A 362 14.98 0.26 -5.86
C PHE A 362 16.11 -0.52 -6.54
N ILE A 363 16.98 -1.13 -5.75
CA ILE A 363 17.82 -2.23 -6.21
C ILE A 363 16.94 -3.48 -6.30
N TYR A 364 17.12 -4.27 -7.36
CA TYR A 364 16.48 -5.58 -7.43
C TYR A 364 16.87 -6.42 -6.21
N SER A 365 15.88 -6.95 -5.54
CA SER A 365 16.02 -7.86 -4.41
C SER A 365 15.21 -9.13 -4.69
N GLU A 366 15.87 -10.26 -4.64
CA GLU A 366 15.26 -11.56 -4.85
C GLU A 366 14.12 -11.82 -3.87
N ARG A 367 13.02 -12.39 -4.38
CA ARG A 367 11.89 -12.88 -3.57
C ARG A 367 11.69 -14.35 -3.86
N LYS A 368 11.95 -15.18 -2.88
CA LYS A 368 11.81 -16.64 -2.99
C LYS A 368 10.43 -17.03 -3.51
N GLY A 369 10.38 -17.97 -4.44
CA GLY A 369 9.14 -18.44 -5.07
C GLY A 369 8.66 -17.59 -6.27
N THR A 370 9.26 -16.43 -6.54
CA THR A 370 8.98 -15.65 -7.76
C THR A 370 9.78 -16.17 -8.94
N ALA A 371 9.32 -15.90 -10.17
CA ALA A 371 10.00 -16.38 -11.36
C ALA A 371 11.43 -15.84 -11.49
N SER A 372 11.69 -14.61 -11.04
CA SER A 372 13.04 -14.02 -11.09
C SER A 372 14.02 -14.64 -10.09
N SER A 373 13.54 -15.31 -9.02
CA SER A 373 14.43 -15.99 -8.08
C SER A 373 15.13 -17.23 -8.68
N PHE A 374 14.67 -17.70 -9.84
CA PHE A 374 15.32 -18.76 -10.61
C PHE A 374 16.22 -18.24 -11.72
N MET A 375 16.31 -16.92 -11.91
CA MET A 375 17.21 -16.31 -12.88
C MET A 375 18.60 -16.15 -12.25
N LYS A 376 19.63 -16.26 -13.07
CA LYS A 376 20.99 -15.96 -12.62
C LYS A 376 21.11 -14.47 -12.39
N ASP A 377 21.37 -14.07 -11.15
CA ASP A 377 21.69 -12.67 -10.80
C ASP A 377 23.19 -12.45 -11.12
N ASP A 378 23.43 -11.85 -12.28
CA ASP A 378 24.75 -11.59 -12.83
C ASP A 378 25.19 -10.13 -12.68
N VAL A 379 24.41 -9.29 -12.01
CA VAL A 379 24.74 -7.90 -11.70
C VAL A 379 25.26 -7.82 -10.27
N THR A 380 26.48 -7.37 -10.11
CA THR A 380 27.12 -7.26 -8.79
C THR A 380 26.43 -6.20 -7.92
N ILE A 381 26.50 -6.34 -6.59
CA ILE A 381 25.94 -5.35 -5.65
C ILE A 381 26.53 -3.96 -5.90
N LYS A 382 27.83 -3.85 -6.16
CA LYS A 382 28.50 -2.59 -6.47
C LYS A 382 27.91 -1.92 -7.72
N GLU A 383 27.64 -2.68 -8.78
CA GLU A 383 27.00 -2.16 -9.99
C GLU A 383 25.58 -1.69 -9.71
N LYS A 384 24.81 -2.46 -8.92
CA LYS A 384 23.46 -2.08 -8.51
C LYS A 384 23.44 -0.79 -7.71
N GLU A 385 24.37 -0.61 -6.78
CA GLU A 385 24.51 0.59 -5.96
C GLU A 385 24.91 1.80 -6.82
N ASP A 386 25.86 1.63 -7.76
CA ASP A 386 26.27 2.68 -8.70
C ASP A 386 25.08 3.13 -9.59
N ARG A 387 24.37 2.16 -10.16
CA ARG A 387 23.17 2.43 -10.97
C ARG A 387 22.10 3.17 -10.17
N LEU A 388 21.85 2.75 -8.93
CA LEU A 388 20.89 3.41 -8.06
C LEU A 388 21.30 4.86 -7.76
N HIS A 389 22.58 5.08 -7.49
CA HIS A 389 23.12 6.42 -7.19
C HIS A 389 22.94 7.36 -8.40
N ARG A 390 23.38 6.94 -9.59
CA ARG A 390 23.24 7.70 -10.84
C ARG A 390 21.77 8.00 -11.18
N LEU A 391 20.89 7.03 -11.00
CA LEU A 391 19.47 7.21 -11.20
C LEU A 391 18.88 8.23 -10.24
N ASN A 392 19.25 8.16 -8.95
CA ASN A 392 18.76 9.07 -7.92
C ASN A 392 19.19 10.53 -8.16
N GLU A 393 20.37 10.77 -8.68
CA GLU A 393 20.82 12.12 -9.04
C GLU A 393 19.86 12.77 -10.07
N ILE A 394 19.49 12.02 -11.11
CA ILE A 394 18.59 12.51 -12.16
C ILE A 394 17.16 12.68 -11.62
N VAL A 395 16.66 11.70 -10.88
CA VAL A 395 15.32 11.75 -10.27
C VAL A 395 15.19 12.93 -9.32
N ASN A 396 16.17 13.13 -8.43
CA ASN A 396 16.17 14.25 -7.47
C ASN A 396 16.20 15.60 -8.16
N LYS A 397 16.94 15.73 -9.26
CA LYS A 397 16.96 16.92 -10.10
C LYS A 397 15.55 17.25 -10.61
N TYR A 398 14.87 16.29 -11.26
CA TYR A 398 13.55 16.54 -11.83
C TYR A 398 12.45 16.71 -10.78
N SER A 399 12.52 15.99 -9.65
CA SER A 399 11.64 16.22 -8.52
C SER A 399 11.76 17.65 -7.98
N LYS A 400 13.00 18.15 -7.87
CA LYS A 400 13.25 19.54 -7.46
C LYS A 400 12.71 20.55 -8.48
N GLU A 401 13.00 20.36 -9.77
CA GLU A 401 12.48 21.22 -10.85
C GLU A 401 10.93 21.23 -10.85
N SER A 402 10.29 20.08 -10.60
CA SER A 402 8.84 19.99 -10.48
C SER A 402 8.30 20.76 -9.27
N ASN A 403 9.01 20.75 -8.13
CA ASN A 403 8.67 21.50 -6.94
C ASN A 403 8.91 23.00 -7.11
N GLU A 404 9.99 23.40 -7.76
CA GLU A 404 10.32 24.81 -8.05
C GLU A 404 9.26 25.51 -8.89
N LYS A 405 8.55 24.78 -9.76
CA LYS A 405 7.40 25.32 -10.52
C LYS A 405 6.23 25.77 -9.62
N MET A 406 6.22 25.36 -8.35
CA MET A 406 5.21 25.76 -7.37
C MET A 406 5.57 27.04 -6.62
N LEU A 407 6.81 27.53 -6.72
CA LEU A 407 7.25 28.76 -6.03
C LEU A 407 6.35 29.95 -6.37
N ASN A 408 6.01 30.70 -5.33
CA ASN A 408 5.13 31.87 -5.37
C ASN A 408 3.68 31.59 -5.78
N LYS A 409 3.29 30.33 -6.08
CA LYS A 409 1.89 29.97 -6.33
C LYS A 409 1.12 29.82 -5.01
N VAL A 410 -0.17 30.09 -5.09
CA VAL A 410 -1.14 29.77 -4.05
C VAL A 410 -1.81 28.47 -4.43
N VAL A 411 -1.73 27.47 -3.54
CA VAL A 411 -2.26 26.13 -3.81
C VAL A 411 -3.08 25.63 -2.63
N PRO A 412 -4.14 24.82 -2.88
CA PRO A 412 -4.90 24.19 -1.82
C PRO A 412 -4.10 23.04 -1.20
N VAL A 413 -3.94 23.06 0.12
CA VAL A 413 -3.23 22.04 0.90
C VAL A 413 -4.18 21.45 1.94
N LEU A 414 -4.36 20.15 1.93
CA LEU A 414 -5.06 19.43 3.01
C LEU A 414 -4.07 19.20 4.15
N LEU A 415 -4.32 19.84 5.29
CA LEU A 415 -3.49 19.68 6.48
C LEU A 415 -3.82 18.35 7.18
N ILE A 416 -2.81 17.51 7.38
CA ILE A 416 -2.97 16.15 7.91
C ILE A 416 -2.59 16.07 9.39
N GLY A 417 -1.59 16.83 9.82
CA GLY A 417 -1.10 16.75 11.19
C GLY A 417 0.03 17.71 11.52
N GLU A 418 0.56 17.59 12.74
CA GLU A 418 1.75 18.30 13.17
C GLU A 418 3.00 17.70 12.54
N SER A 419 3.96 18.54 12.13
CA SER A 419 5.23 18.06 11.60
C SER A 419 6.02 17.28 12.67
N GLU A 420 6.54 16.11 12.30
CA GLU A 420 7.35 15.31 13.22
C GLU A 420 8.68 16.00 13.59
N LYS A 421 9.23 16.77 12.64
CA LYS A 421 10.53 17.44 12.81
C LYS A 421 10.43 18.79 13.53
N ASP A 422 9.31 19.48 13.38
CA ASP A 422 9.09 20.80 13.95
C ASP A 422 7.64 20.93 14.42
N LYS A 423 7.43 20.82 15.73
CA LYS A 423 6.11 20.85 16.37
C LYS A 423 5.39 22.18 16.29
N THR A 424 6.07 23.25 15.83
CA THR A 424 5.46 24.55 15.54
C THR A 424 4.79 24.60 14.18
N LYS A 425 5.05 23.60 13.32
CA LYS A 425 4.52 23.51 11.96
C LYS A 425 3.50 22.40 11.81
N CYS A 426 2.59 22.57 10.88
CA CYS A 426 1.76 21.53 10.35
C CYS A 426 2.32 21.03 9.02
N TYR A 427 1.94 19.82 8.65
CA TYR A 427 2.19 19.30 7.31
C TYR A 427 0.89 18.90 6.64
N GLY A 428 0.92 18.96 5.34
CA GLY A 428 -0.18 18.51 4.50
C GLY A 428 0.27 18.22 3.08
N TYR A 429 -0.68 17.96 2.21
CA TYR A 429 -0.38 17.64 0.81
C TYR A 429 -1.22 18.49 -0.13
N THR A 430 -0.61 18.89 -1.26
CA THR A 430 -1.33 19.49 -2.39
C THR A 430 -2.24 18.45 -3.05
N ASP A 431 -3.07 18.85 -4.00
CA ASP A 431 -3.84 17.97 -4.88
C ASP A 431 -2.96 17.06 -5.76
N THR A 432 -1.71 17.46 -6.00
CA THR A 432 -0.69 16.67 -6.72
C THR A 432 0.23 15.88 -5.77
N MET A 433 -0.18 15.68 -4.52
CA MET A 433 0.54 14.93 -3.49
C MET A 433 1.95 15.44 -3.13
N LYS A 434 2.22 16.73 -3.35
CA LYS A 434 3.45 17.35 -2.87
C LYS A 434 3.31 17.67 -1.39
N LEU A 435 4.30 17.22 -0.58
CA LEU A 435 4.37 17.50 0.85
C LEU A 435 4.65 18.98 1.08
N VAL A 436 3.83 19.63 1.90
CA VAL A 436 3.96 21.05 2.27
C VAL A 436 4.03 21.19 3.79
N ASN A 437 5.06 21.89 4.28
CA ASN A 437 5.16 22.29 5.68
C ASN A 437 4.74 23.77 5.80
N VAL A 438 3.88 24.06 6.77
CA VAL A 438 3.32 25.39 6.96
C VAL A 438 3.30 25.78 8.42
N ASP A 439 3.47 27.08 8.70
CA ASP A 439 3.11 27.65 9.99
C ASP A 439 1.59 27.72 10.05
N CYS A 440 0.95 26.99 10.94
CA CYS A 440 -0.52 26.95 11.04
C CYS A 440 -1.02 26.92 12.48
N ASP A 441 -2.28 27.35 12.70
CA ASP A 441 -2.99 26.97 13.92
C ASP A 441 -3.37 25.48 13.83
N LYS A 442 -3.13 24.71 14.90
CA LYS A 442 -3.46 23.27 14.96
C LYS A 442 -4.96 22.99 14.73
N LYS A 443 -5.82 23.98 14.92
CA LYS A 443 -7.26 23.91 14.61
C LYS A 443 -7.54 23.76 13.11
N GLU A 444 -6.59 24.16 12.26
CA GLU A 444 -6.69 24.01 10.80
C GLU A 444 -6.39 22.59 10.32
N ILE A 445 -5.87 21.72 11.17
CA ILE A 445 -5.64 20.31 10.82
C ILE A 445 -6.98 19.66 10.47
N GLY A 446 -7.03 18.99 9.33
CA GLY A 446 -8.24 18.41 8.74
C GLY A 446 -8.95 19.32 7.74
N ASN A 447 -8.48 20.55 7.56
CA ASN A 447 -9.03 21.48 6.57
C ASN A 447 -8.14 21.58 5.33
N ILE A 448 -8.76 21.96 4.22
CA ILE A 448 -8.05 22.38 3.00
C ILE A 448 -7.87 23.89 3.12
N VAL A 449 -6.62 24.34 3.16
CA VAL A 449 -6.25 25.75 3.30
C VAL A 449 -5.44 26.23 2.09
N ASN A 450 -5.57 27.50 1.74
CA ASN A 450 -4.76 28.08 0.67
C ASN A 450 -3.36 28.42 1.21
N VAL A 451 -2.32 27.92 0.55
CA VAL A 451 -0.93 28.10 0.96
C VAL A 451 -0.14 28.75 -0.17
N LYS A 452 0.51 29.88 0.12
CA LYS A 452 1.52 30.47 -0.76
C LYS A 452 2.84 29.74 -0.54
N ILE A 453 3.35 29.07 -1.58
CA ILE A 453 4.63 28.36 -1.53
C ILE A 453 5.79 29.35 -1.51
N THR A 454 6.67 29.24 -0.53
CA THR A 454 7.81 30.16 -0.29
C THR A 454 9.17 29.51 -0.52
N ASP A 455 9.25 28.19 -0.41
CA ASP A 455 10.49 27.43 -0.67
C ASP A 455 10.19 26.06 -1.27
N ALA A 456 11.12 25.54 -2.09
CA ALA A 456 10.97 24.26 -2.79
C ALA A 456 12.24 23.43 -2.65
N LYS A 457 12.10 22.28 -2.00
CA LYS A 457 13.16 21.24 -1.84
C LYS A 457 12.83 20.05 -2.75
N SER A 458 13.75 19.10 -2.86
CA SER A 458 13.54 17.91 -3.71
C SER A 458 12.31 17.08 -3.28
N PHE A 459 12.02 17.00 -1.97
CA PHE A 459 10.95 16.14 -1.42
C PHE A 459 9.86 16.87 -0.64
N SER A 460 9.96 18.19 -0.50
CA SER A 460 8.96 18.98 0.22
C SER A 460 8.96 20.45 -0.22
N LEU A 461 7.87 21.08 0.08
CA LEU A 461 7.65 22.52 -0.07
C LEU A 461 7.50 23.14 1.32
N ASP A 462 7.87 24.39 1.46
CA ASP A 462 7.49 25.22 2.61
C ASP A 462 6.57 26.35 2.14
N GLY A 463 5.62 26.74 2.97
CA GLY A 463 4.67 27.78 2.58
C GLY A 463 4.04 28.51 3.77
N LYS A 464 3.21 29.51 3.46
CA LYS A 464 2.44 30.28 4.44
C LYS A 464 0.96 30.21 4.11
N VAL A 465 0.14 29.92 5.10
CA VAL A 465 -1.32 29.97 4.96
C VAL A 465 -1.73 31.39 4.62
N ILE A 466 -2.59 31.56 3.62
CA ILE A 466 -3.20 32.82 3.24
C ILE A 466 -4.64 32.77 3.73
N LYS A 467 -5.00 33.77 4.51
CA LYS A 467 -6.39 34.01 4.97
C LYS A 467 -7.25 34.59 3.88
#